data_d704e5723b2c00986bd5b71da6d8b842
#
_entry.id   d704e5723b2c00986bd5b71da6d8b842
#
_cell.length_a   1.000
_cell.length_b   1.000
_cell.length_c   1.000
_cell.angle_alpha   90.00
_cell.angle_beta   90.00
_cell.angle_gamma   90.00
#
_symmetry.space_group_name_H-M   'P 1'
#
loop_
_entity.id
_entity.type
_entity.pdbx_description
1 polymer ?
#
loop_
_entity_poly.entity_id
_entity_poly.type
_entity_poly.pdbx_seq_one_letter_code
_entity_poly.pdbx_strand_id
1 'polypeptide(L)'
;MRIALFVWEYPPTIAGGLGTYAQYMAPGLVKMGHEVSVFTLNRGRLPSHEVLDGVDVYRPIVWDTSNVLSLIADHGLRKWGAGLKFFSDIMTYNTLSVNKLLNDLIIEQGQKFDIVSYHDWLSGISGLMVKQNSEMPCVFHVHSTEWGRTNGRGSEVVSNIEKTCSDSADQVVTVSNAMKYDLKTHGWKENKINVVWNGVDPSKYDPSKYSQNDIQAIRRKYQISDEDNMVLFVGRLTHVKGAIELVKSMVEVQKNSPQVKLVLLGIGEQEYEIQSLINKLGLTNNVVPQFEFISEEERIQHYAASDICIFPSNYEPFGIVSLEAMAMAKPVVVGARGVVGFAEQVIPNGPGKCGIHVNGSDPIDIAWGIEAVLHDKDEARIWGLNGRKRVLDTFTWDKAVSETLKVYQKVTYG
;
A
#
# COMPACT_ATOMS: atom_id res chain seq x y z
N MET A 1 -16.78 16.47 -13.19
CA MET A 1 -17.29 15.07 -13.23
C MET A 1 -17.86 14.71 -11.88
N ARG A 2 -18.87 13.86 -11.87
CA ARG A 2 -19.35 13.19 -10.67
C ARG A 2 -18.88 11.75 -10.69
N ILE A 3 -18.08 11.36 -9.69
CA ILE A 3 -17.31 10.12 -9.65
C ILE A 3 -17.89 9.22 -8.56
N ALA A 4 -18.27 7.99 -8.90
CA ALA A 4 -18.59 6.95 -7.93
C ALA A 4 -17.33 6.08 -7.70
N LEU A 5 -16.83 6.05 -6.46
CA LEU A 5 -15.60 5.37 -6.08
C LEU A 5 -15.91 4.24 -5.10
N PHE A 6 -15.71 2.99 -5.52
CA PHE A 6 -15.89 1.80 -4.70
C PHE A 6 -14.55 1.35 -4.14
N VAL A 7 -14.40 1.39 -2.83
CA VAL A 7 -13.17 0.99 -2.13
C VAL A 7 -13.48 0.33 -0.79
N TRP A 8 -12.76 -0.75 -0.48
CA TRP A 8 -12.97 -1.54 0.73
C TRP A 8 -12.67 -0.80 2.03
N GLU A 9 -11.69 0.09 1.99
CA GLU A 9 -11.18 0.86 3.14
C GLU A 9 -11.29 2.35 2.88
N TYR A 10 -11.86 3.09 3.85
CA TYR A 10 -11.89 4.56 3.85
C TYR A 10 -11.89 5.08 5.29
N PRO A 11 -11.36 6.28 5.56
CA PRO A 11 -11.35 6.85 6.91
C PRO A 11 -12.71 6.78 7.63
N PRO A 12 -12.70 6.55 8.95
CA PRO A 12 -11.55 6.42 9.86
C PRO A 12 -10.94 5.01 9.91
N THR A 13 -11.45 4.05 9.13
CA THR A 13 -11.00 2.65 9.16
C THR A 13 -10.03 2.39 8.02
N ILE A 14 -8.74 2.47 8.31
CA ILE A 14 -7.65 2.22 7.38
C ILE A 14 -6.78 1.09 7.93
N ALA A 15 -6.53 0.06 7.11
CA ALA A 15 -5.65 -1.05 7.47
C ALA A 15 -4.35 -1.09 6.64
N GLY A 16 -4.31 -0.43 5.47
CA GLY A 16 -3.16 -0.52 4.58
C GLY A 16 -3.09 0.54 3.50
N GLY A 17 -2.23 0.28 2.50
CA GLY A 17 -1.97 1.22 1.40
C GLY A 17 -3.21 1.59 0.57
N LEU A 18 -4.19 0.68 0.45
CA LEU A 18 -5.44 0.97 -0.26
C LEU A 18 -6.27 2.04 0.46
N GLY A 19 -6.39 1.95 1.79
CA GLY A 19 -7.08 2.96 2.58
C GLY A 19 -6.34 4.29 2.57
N THR A 20 -5.00 4.27 2.65
CA THR A 20 -4.16 5.47 2.48
C THR A 20 -4.36 6.10 1.11
N TYR A 21 -4.38 5.32 0.03
CA TYR A 21 -4.68 5.81 -1.31
C TYR A 21 -6.04 6.53 -1.35
N ALA A 22 -7.11 5.87 -0.88
CA ALA A 22 -8.46 6.42 -0.94
C ALA A 22 -8.61 7.71 -0.11
N GLN A 23 -7.95 7.78 1.06
CA GLN A 23 -7.92 8.95 1.94
C GLN A 23 -7.39 10.21 1.25
N TYR A 24 -6.43 10.08 0.35
CA TYR A 24 -5.85 11.22 -0.36
C TYR A 24 -6.50 11.46 -1.72
N MET A 25 -6.88 10.39 -2.42
CA MET A 25 -7.42 10.50 -3.78
C MET A 25 -8.82 11.12 -3.81
N ALA A 26 -9.74 10.70 -2.95
CA ALA A 26 -11.11 11.21 -3.00
C ALA A 26 -11.19 12.72 -2.65
N PRO A 27 -10.59 13.20 -1.53
CA PRO A 27 -10.55 14.65 -1.29
C PRO A 27 -9.71 15.41 -2.31
N GLY A 28 -8.67 14.81 -2.88
CA GLY A 28 -7.86 15.40 -3.94
C GLY A 28 -8.68 15.68 -5.21
N LEU A 29 -9.54 14.75 -5.60
CA LEU A 29 -10.49 14.91 -6.71
C LEU A 29 -11.50 16.03 -6.42
N VAL A 30 -12.00 16.14 -5.17
CA VAL A 30 -12.89 17.23 -4.74
C VAL A 30 -12.18 18.59 -4.85
N LYS A 31 -10.93 18.70 -4.40
CA LYS A 31 -10.11 19.92 -4.52
C LYS A 31 -9.91 20.36 -5.98
N MET A 32 -9.92 19.41 -6.92
CA MET A 32 -9.87 19.70 -8.36
C MET A 32 -11.25 20.02 -8.99
N GLY A 33 -12.29 20.22 -8.17
CA GLY A 33 -13.61 20.65 -8.62
C GLY A 33 -14.53 19.52 -9.10
N HIS A 34 -14.31 18.29 -8.63
CA HIS A 34 -15.15 17.14 -8.94
C HIS A 34 -16.03 16.76 -7.75
N GLU A 35 -17.21 16.21 -8.02
CA GLU A 35 -18.07 15.60 -7.00
C GLU A 35 -17.66 14.13 -6.84
N VAL A 36 -17.44 13.70 -5.61
CA VAL A 36 -17.00 12.34 -5.33
C VAL A 36 -17.91 11.67 -4.31
N SER A 37 -18.45 10.52 -4.68
CA SER A 37 -19.19 9.64 -3.78
C SER A 37 -18.40 8.35 -3.56
N VAL A 38 -17.96 8.13 -2.33
CA VAL A 38 -17.22 6.92 -1.92
C VAL A 38 -18.20 5.90 -1.35
N PHE A 39 -18.12 4.67 -1.84
CA PHE A 39 -18.84 3.52 -1.31
C PHE A 39 -17.82 2.58 -0.64
N THR A 40 -17.94 2.41 0.69
CA THR A 40 -16.95 1.67 1.48
C THR A 40 -17.61 0.78 2.53
N LEU A 41 -16.84 -0.18 3.07
CA LEU A 41 -17.34 -1.12 4.06
C LEU A 41 -17.70 -0.42 5.38
N ASN A 42 -18.88 -0.77 5.92
CA ASN A 42 -19.27 -0.46 7.30
C ASN A 42 -19.19 -1.70 8.18
N ARG A 43 -18.39 -1.64 9.23
CA ARG A 43 -18.33 -2.70 10.24
C ARG A 43 -19.35 -2.49 11.38
N GLY A 44 -20.45 -1.76 11.11
CA GLY A 44 -21.58 -1.58 12.02
C GLY A 44 -21.38 -0.53 13.11
N ARG A 45 -20.36 0.35 12.99
CA ARG A 45 -20.04 1.38 14.01
C ARG A 45 -20.03 2.80 13.49
N LEU A 46 -20.14 3.00 12.19
CA LEU A 46 -20.07 4.31 11.53
C LEU A 46 -21.43 4.68 10.93
N PRO A 47 -21.71 5.98 10.73
CA PRO A 47 -22.88 6.42 9.98
C PRO A 47 -22.95 5.77 8.59
N SER A 48 -24.14 5.41 8.15
CA SER A 48 -24.34 4.83 6.81
C SER A 48 -24.11 5.85 5.69
N HIS A 49 -24.21 7.15 6.01
CA HIS A 49 -23.88 8.27 5.13
C HIS A 49 -23.32 9.43 5.95
N GLU A 50 -22.26 10.04 5.48
CA GLU A 50 -21.71 11.29 6.00
C GLU A 50 -20.91 12.01 4.91
N VAL A 51 -20.56 13.28 5.14
CA VAL A 51 -19.66 14.05 4.28
C VAL A 51 -18.34 14.25 5.02
N LEU A 52 -17.23 13.78 4.42
CA LEU A 52 -15.87 13.93 4.96
C LEU A 52 -15.00 14.65 3.92
N ASP A 53 -14.42 15.79 4.27
CA ASP A 53 -13.54 16.57 3.39
C ASP A 53 -14.17 16.88 2.01
N GLY A 54 -15.49 17.09 1.99
CA GLY A 54 -16.26 17.36 0.78
C GLY A 54 -16.62 16.11 -0.04
N VAL A 55 -16.29 14.94 0.44
CA VAL A 55 -16.63 13.63 -0.16
C VAL A 55 -17.90 13.08 0.46
N ASP A 56 -18.89 12.69 -0.37
CA ASP A 56 -20.05 11.90 0.08
C ASP A 56 -19.64 10.48 0.36
N VAL A 57 -19.72 10.02 1.60
CA VAL A 57 -19.30 8.67 2.00
C VAL A 57 -20.49 7.81 2.36
N TYR A 58 -20.72 6.76 1.60
CA TYR A 58 -21.79 5.77 1.82
C TYR A 58 -21.20 4.48 2.36
N ARG A 59 -21.70 4.02 3.50
CA ARG A 59 -21.28 2.80 4.21
C ARG A 59 -22.48 1.90 4.49
N PRO A 60 -22.87 1.04 3.54
CA PRO A 60 -23.95 0.10 3.79
C PRO A 60 -23.59 -0.82 4.96
N ILE A 61 -24.56 -1.09 5.83
CA ILE A 61 -24.40 -2.07 6.92
C ILE A 61 -24.42 -3.47 6.32
N VAL A 62 -23.35 -4.22 6.52
CA VAL A 62 -23.19 -5.57 6.01
C VAL A 62 -23.81 -6.57 6.96
N TRP A 63 -24.66 -7.45 6.44
CA TRP A 63 -25.27 -8.55 7.18
C TRP A 63 -24.50 -9.85 6.94
N ASP A 64 -24.40 -10.67 7.97
CA ASP A 64 -23.75 -11.98 7.85
C ASP A 64 -24.64 -12.96 7.05
N THR A 65 -24.24 -13.23 5.82
CA THR A 65 -24.90 -14.18 4.91
C THR A 65 -24.10 -15.46 4.73
N SER A 66 -23.05 -15.70 5.53
CA SER A 66 -22.13 -16.83 5.36
C SER A 66 -22.81 -18.19 5.40
N ASN A 67 -23.84 -18.36 6.25
CA ASN A 67 -24.61 -19.61 6.31
C ASN A 67 -25.42 -19.86 5.03
N VAL A 68 -26.00 -18.80 4.43
CA VAL A 68 -26.74 -18.91 3.16
C VAL A 68 -25.75 -19.18 2.02
N LEU A 69 -24.64 -18.46 1.99
CA LEU A 69 -23.61 -18.63 0.98
C LEU A 69 -23.03 -20.04 1.00
N SER A 70 -22.87 -20.66 2.18
CA SER A 70 -22.37 -22.04 2.31
C SER A 70 -23.26 -23.08 1.63
N LEU A 71 -24.57 -22.82 1.47
CA LEU A 71 -25.52 -23.74 0.81
C LEU A 71 -25.33 -23.76 -0.70
N ILE A 72 -24.96 -22.63 -1.30
CA ILE A 72 -24.86 -22.45 -2.75
C ILE A 72 -23.41 -22.41 -3.25
N ALA A 73 -22.44 -22.33 -2.34
CA ALA A 73 -21.03 -22.27 -2.69
C ALA A 73 -20.55 -23.56 -3.37
N ASP A 74 -19.80 -23.39 -4.45
CA ASP A 74 -19.13 -24.50 -5.11
C ASP A 74 -17.95 -25.05 -4.29
N HIS A 75 -17.28 -26.08 -4.83
CA HIS A 75 -16.16 -26.72 -4.17
C HIS A 75 -14.98 -25.75 -3.94
N GLY A 76 -14.76 -24.80 -4.85
CA GLY A 76 -13.69 -23.79 -4.76
C GLY A 76 -13.90 -22.86 -3.58
N LEU A 77 -15.10 -22.30 -3.43
CA LEU A 77 -15.47 -21.42 -2.32
C LEU A 77 -15.54 -22.17 -1.00
N ARG A 78 -16.02 -23.41 -0.96
CA ARG A 78 -16.08 -24.21 0.29
C ARG A 78 -14.71 -24.47 0.88
N LYS A 79 -13.64 -24.53 0.08
CA LYS A 79 -12.25 -24.66 0.56
C LYS A 79 -11.79 -23.47 1.44
N TRP A 80 -12.47 -22.33 1.35
CA TRP A 80 -12.15 -21.17 2.18
C TRP A 80 -12.47 -21.36 3.67
N GLY A 81 -13.30 -22.34 4.03
CA GLY A 81 -13.63 -22.61 5.43
C GLY A 81 -14.10 -21.35 6.17
N ALA A 82 -13.39 -20.94 7.22
CA ALA A 82 -13.68 -19.72 7.96
C ALA A 82 -13.59 -18.43 7.11
N GLY A 83 -12.84 -18.43 6.02
CA GLY A 83 -12.76 -17.33 5.06
C GLY A 83 -14.05 -17.09 4.28
N LEU A 84 -15.01 -18.03 4.30
CA LEU A 84 -16.30 -17.88 3.64
C LEU A 84 -17.09 -16.69 4.20
N LYS A 85 -16.95 -16.41 5.52
CA LYS A 85 -17.54 -15.21 6.11
C LYS A 85 -16.96 -13.93 5.50
N PHE A 86 -15.66 -13.85 5.31
CA PHE A 86 -15.01 -12.71 4.68
C PHE A 86 -15.52 -12.50 3.23
N PHE A 87 -15.66 -13.60 2.46
CA PHE A 87 -16.25 -13.52 1.12
C PHE A 87 -17.72 -13.08 1.13
N SER A 88 -18.50 -13.56 2.11
CA SER A 88 -19.87 -13.12 2.35
C SER A 88 -19.97 -11.63 2.61
N ASP A 89 -19.08 -11.09 3.44
CA ASP A 89 -19.01 -9.65 3.75
C ASP A 89 -18.69 -8.85 2.46
N ILE A 90 -17.77 -9.34 1.63
CA ILE A 90 -17.44 -8.74 0.33
C ILE A 90 -18.67 -8.73 -0.61
N MET A 91 -19.34 -9.86 -0.78
CA MET A 91 -20.54 -9.97 -1.64
C MET A 91 -21.63 -9.00 -1.17
N THR A 92 -21.92 -8.98 0.13
CA THR A 92 -22.96 -8.13 0.70
C THR A 92 -22.60 -6.64 0.55
N TYR A 93 -21.38 -6.25 0.85
CA TYR A 93 -20.87 -4.89 0.65
C TYR A 93 -21.05 -4.43 -0.79
N ASN A 94 -20.57 -5.21 -1.75
CA ASN A 94 -20.63 -4.87 -3.17
C ASN A 94 -22.10 -4.74 -3.64
N THR A 95 -22.96 -5.69 -3.28
CA THR A 95 -24.37 -5.68 -3.68
C THR A 95 -25.11 -4.48 -3.13
N LEU A 96 -24.96 -4.18 -1.83
CA LEU A 96 -25.63 -3.05 -1.19
C LEU A 96 -25.10 -1.71 -1.69
N SER A 97 -23.80 -1.61 -1.97
CA SER A 97 -23.18 -0.40 -2.52
C SER A 97 -23.69 -0.10 -3.95
N VAL A 98 -23.80 -1.13 -4.80
CA VAL A 98 -24.37 -0.97 -6.16
C VAL A 98 -25.86 -0.62 -6.08
N ASN A 99 -26.63 -1.28 -5.20
CA ASN A 99 -28.03 -0.91 -4.99
C ASN A 99 -28.15 0.57 -4.58
N LYS A 100 -27.30 1.03 -3.65
CA LYS A 100 -27.28 2.45 -3.23
C LYS A 100 -27.00 3.37 -4.40
N LEU A 101 -26.02 3.05 -5.26
CA LEU A 101 -25.70 3.85 -6.43
C LEU A 101 -26.85 3.85 -7.45
N LEU A 102 -27.24 2.67 -7.96
CA LEU A 102 -28.14 2.55 -9.11
C LEU A 102 -29.61 2.87 -8.75
N ASN A 103 -30.13 2.30 -7.66
CA ASN A 103 -31.52 2.48 -7.30
C ASN A 103 -31.75 3.79 -6.56
N ASP A 104 -31.06 4.00 -5.39
CA ASP A 104 -31.37 5.14 -4.54
C ASP A 104 -30.90 6.47 -5.18
N LEU A 105 -29.60 6.54 -5.58
CA LEU A 105 -29.04 7.81 -6.02
C LEU A 105 -29.44 8.14 -7.47
N ILE A 106 -29.35 7.17 -8.39
CA ILE A 106 -29.62 7.42 -9.81
C ILE A 106 -31.12 7.39 -10.08
N ILE A 107 -31.81 6.27 -9.79
CA ILE A 107 -33.22 6.10 -10.20
C ILE A 107 -34.14 6.96 -9.32
N GLU A 108 -34.06 6.84 -7.99
CA GLU A 108 -35.00 7.54 -7.10
C GLU A 108 -34.69 9.03 -6.94
N GLN A 109 -33.39 9.40 -6.81
CA GLN A 109 -32.99 10.81 -6.60
C GLN A 109 -32.62 11.55 -7.88
N GLY A 110 -32.56 10.88 -9.03
CA GLY A 110 -32.25 11.48 -10.34
C GLY A 110 -30.80 11.99 -10.46
N GLN A 111 -29.89 11.52 -9.60
CA GLN A 111 -28.48 11.92 -9.68
C GLN A 111 -27.81 11.31 -10.91
N LYS A 112 -26.86 12.04 -11.49
CA LYS A 112 -26.08 11.56 -12.64
C LYS A 112 -24.64 11.39 -12.23
N PHE A 113 -24.05 10.23 -12.58
CA PHE A 113 -22.64 9.93 -12.41
C PHE A 113 -21.99 9.79 -13.77
N ASP A 114 -20.78 10.34 -13.92
CA ASP A 114 -20.04 10.36 -15.18
C ASP A 114 -19.14 9.13 -15.32
N ILE A 115 -18.67 8.57 -14.19
CA ILE A 115 -17.70 7.48 -14.19
C ILE A 115 -17.76 6.70 -12.87
N VAL A 116 -17.47 5.41 -12.97
CA VAL A 116 -17.30 4.49 -11.84
C VAL A 116 -15.85 4.02 -11.76
N SER A 117 -15.27 4.14 -10.57
CA SER A 117 -13.95 3.65 -10.23
C SER A 117 -14.07 2.60 -9.13
N TYR A 118 -13.44 1.44 -9.28
CA TYR A 118 -13.47 0.36 -8.30
C TYR A 118 -12.09 -0.25 -8.09
N HIS A 119 -11.80 -0.60 -6.83
CA HIS A 119 -10.43 -0.83 -6.38
C HIS A 119 -10.22 -2.24 -5.87
N ASP A 120 -9.26 -2.95 -6.44
CA ASP A 120 -8.91 -4.34 -6.18
C ASP A 120 -10.13 -5.28 -6.30
N TRP A 121 -9.93 -6.58 -6.13
CA TRP A 121 -11.00 -7.56 -6.19
C TRP A 121 -12.07 -7.38 -5.09
N LEU A 122 -11.70 -6.74 -3.97
CA LEU A 122 -12.59 -6.46 -2.85
C LEU A 122 -13.79 -5.58 -3.25
N SER A 123 -13.60 -4.70 -4.21
CA SER A 123 -14.66 -3.87 -4.81
C SER A 123 -14.95 -4.24 -6.27
N GLY A 124 -14.27 -5.27 -6.79
CA GLY A 124 -14.38 -5.70 -8.18
C GLY A 124 -15.78 -6.11 -8.59
N ILE A 125 -16.50 -6.80 -7.68
CA ILE A 125 -17.87 -7.24 -7.92
C ILE A 125 -18.81 -6.06 -8.15
N SER A 126 -18.64 -4.93 -7.44
CA SER A 126 -19.39 -3.69 -7.70
C SER A 126 -19.19 -3.20 -9.13
N GLY A 127 -17.94 -3.14 -9.58
CA GLY A 127 -17.62 -2.72 -10.95
C GLY A 127 -18.28 -3.61 -12.00
N LEU A 128 -18.24 -4.94 -11.82
CA LEU A 128 -18.89 -5.90 -12.72
C LEU A 128 -20.40 -5.72 -12.74
N MET A 129 -21.03 -5.56 -11.57
CA MET A 129 -22.50 -5.35 -11.49
C MET A 129 -22.91 -4.04 -12.13
N VAL A 130 -22.17 -2.95 -11.91
CA VAL A 130 -22.45 -1.65 -12.57
C VAL A 130 -22.33 -1.78 -14.09
N LYS A 131 -21.25 -2.42 -14.59
CA LYS A 131 -21.01 -2.58 -16.03
C LYS A 131 -22.09 -3.44 -16.72
N GLN A 132 -22.69 -4.39 -16.00
CA GLN A 132 -23.79 -5.20 -16.52
C GLN A 132 -25.15 -4.48 -16.55
N ASN A 133 -25.34 -3.50 -15.66
CA ASN A 133 -26.65 -2.87 -15.44
C ASN A 133 -26.71 -1.38 -15.81
N SER A 134 -25.64 -0.83 -16.40
CA SER A 134 -25.57 0.56 -16.86
C SER A 134 -24.55 0.73 -17.97
N GLU A 135 -24.65 1.85 -18.70
CA GLU A 135 -23.69 2.26 -19.73
C GLU A 135 -22.56 3.15 -19.15
N MET A 136 -22.48 3.28 -17.81
CA MET A 136 -21.46 4.14 -17.20
C MET A 136 -20.06 3.65 -17.49
N PRO A 137 -19.13 4.54 -17.85
CA PRO A 137 -17.72 4.22 -17.99
C PRO A 137 -17.15 3.68 -16.66
N CYS A 138 -16.33 2.64 -16.74
CA CYS A 138 -15.79 1.94 -15.60
C CYS A 138 -14.26 1.83 -15.66
N VAL A 139 -13.57 2.25 -14.60
CA VAL A 139 -12.12 2.12 -14.45
C VAL A 139 -11.78 1.20 -13.28
N PHE A 140 -11.03 0.15 -13.56
CA PHE A 140 -10.55 -0.79 -12.55
C PHE A 140 -9.17 -0.36 -12.04
N HIS A 141 -9.05 -0.09 -10.75
CA HIS A 141 -7.78 0.18 -10.09
C HIS A 141 -7.26 -1.07 -9.41
N VAL A 142 -6.08 -1.52 -9.79
CA VAL A 142 -5.43 -2.69 -9.20
C VAL A 142 -4.14 -2.29 -8.48
N HIS A 143 -4.16 -2.40 -7.15
CA HIS A 143 -3.06 -2.05 -6.27
C HIS A 143 -2.17 -3.24 -5.93
N SER A 144 -2.72 -4.44 -5.99
CA SER A 144 -2.01 -5.70 -5.86
C SER A 144 -2.86 -6.84 -6.42
N THR A 145 -2.22 -7.96 -6.73
CA THR A 145 -2.91 -9.15 -7.25
C THR A 145 -2.82 -10.32 -6.30
N GLU A 146 -3.78 -11.24 -6.42
CA GLU A 146 -3.80 -12.45 -5.59
C GLU A 146 -2.53 -13.28 -5.77
N TRP A 147 -2.14 -13.54 -7.04
CA TRP A 147 -0.94 -14.34 -7.30
C TRP A 147 0.34 -13.69 -6.76
N GLY A 148 0.43 -12.36 -6.80
CA GLY A 148 1.58 -11.64 -6.26
C GLY A 148 1.65 -11.70 -4.74
N ARG A 149 0.53 -11.42 -4.04
CA ARG A 149 0.45 -11.48 -2.58
C ARG A 149 0.74 -12.86 -2.00
N THR A 150 0.40 -13.91 -2.75
CA THR A 150 0.47 -15.31 -2.31
C THR A 150 1.60 -16.09 -2.97
N ASN A 151 2.46 -15.41 -3.74
CA ASN A 151 3.53 -16.03 -4.51
C ASN A 151 3.04 -17.18 -5.40
N GLY A 152 1.93 -16.96 -6.11
CA GLY A 152 1.30 -17.91 -7.01
C GLY A 152 0.48 -19.02 -6.36
N ARG A 153 0.30 -18.98 -5.03
CA ARG A 153 -0.45 -20.03 -4.27
C ARG A 153 -1.83 -19.55 -3.81
N GLY A 154 -2.35 -18.50 -4.44
CA GLY A 154 -3.61 -17.88 -4.05
C GLY A 154 -4.87 -18.59 -4.56
N SER A 155 -6.00 -17.94 -4.30
CA SER A 155 -7.32 -18.42 -4.71
C SER A 155 -7.57 -18.19 -6.20
N GLU A 156 -7.89 -19.27 -6.95
CA GLU A 156 -8.34 -19.15 -8.33
C GLU A 156 -9.61 -18.29 -8.47
N VAL A 157 -10.50 -18.35 -7.48
CA VAL A 157 -11.73 -17.52 -7.46
C VAL A 157 -11.36 -16.03 -7.47
N VAL A 158 -10.42 -15.62 -6.63
CA VAL A 158 -9.97 -14.21 -6.59
C VAL A 158 -9.26 -13.82 -7.88
N SER A 159 -8.35 -14.64 -8.38
CA SER A 159 -7.64 -14.38 -9.64
C SER A 159 -8.60 -14.26 -10.83
N ASN A 160 -9.66 -15.09 -10.86
CA ASN A 160 -10.70 -15.01 -11.87
C ASN A 160 -11.52 -13.72 -11.76
N ILE A 161 -11.85 -13.28 -10.54
CA ILE A 161 -12.52 -11.99 -10.32
C ILE A 161 -11.63 -10.85 -10.83
N GLU A 162 -10.35 -10.80 -10.44
CA GLU A 162 -9.38 -9.79 -10.87
C GLU A 162 -9.29 -9.73 -12.40
N LYS A 163 -9.17 -10.91 -13.06
CA LYS A 163 -9.10 -11.00 -14.53
C LYS A 163 -10.39 -10.54 -15.19
N THR A 164 -11.55 -10.95 -14.68
CA THR A 164 -12.86 -10.55 -15.21
C THR A 164 -13.07 -9.03 -15.08
N CYS A 165 -12.66 -8.44 -13.94
CA CYS A 165 -12.68 -7.00 -13.75
C CYS A 165 -11.82 -6.26 -14.79
N SER A 166 -10.61 -6.76 -15.05
CA SER A 166 -9.72 -6.19 -16.07
C SER A 166 -10.31 -6.27 -17.48
N ASP A 167 -10.91 -7.40 -17.83
CA ASP A 167 -11.49 -7.58 -19.16
C ASP A 167 -12.72 -6.71 -19.39
N SER A 168 -13.55 -6.52 -18.36
CA SER A 168 -14.82 -5.77 -18.40
C SER A 168 -14.61 -4.26 -18.31
N ALA A 169 -13.60 -3.77 -17.60
CA ALA A 169 -13.31 -2.34 -17.46
C ALA A 169 -12.97 -1.68 -18.80
N ASP A 170 -13.31 -0.41 -18.94
CA ASP A 170 -12.91 0.40 -20.10
C ASP A 170 -11.42 0.71 -20.06
N GLN A 171 -10.88 1.03 -18.87
CA GLN A 171 -9.44 1.16 -18.61
C GLN A 171 -9.07 0.49 -17.28
N VAL A 172 -7.81 0.17 -17.13
CA VAL A 172 -7.19 -0.33 -15.90
C VAL A 172 -6.13 0.66 -15.44
N VAL A 173 -6.09 0.96 -14.15
CA VAL A 173 -5.01 1.73 -13.53
C VAL A 173 -4.24 0.83 -12.60
N THR A 174 -2.91 0.87 -12.70
CA THR A 174 -2.02 0.19 -11.77
C THR A 174 -0.93 1.13 -11.27
N VAL A 175 -0.20 0.71 -10.24
CA VAL A 175 0.62 1.61 -9.41
C VAL A 175 2.09 1.66 -9.79
N SER A 176 2.56 0.81 -10.73
CA SER A 176 3.95 0.81 -11.21
C SER A 176 4.10 0.16 -12.57
N ASN A 177 5.21 0.44 -13.25
CA ASN A 177 5.57 -0.25 -14.50
C ASN A 177 5.92 -1.73 -14.24
N ALA A 178 6.55 -2.03 -13.10
CA ALA A 178 6.81 -3.41 -12.69
C ALA A 178 5.50 -4.21 -12.60
N MET A 179 4.46 -3.64 -11.98
CA MET A 179 3.15 -4.27 -11.91
C MET A 179 2.47 -4.32 -13.28
N LYS A 180 2.53 -3.27 -14.10
CA LYS A 180 2.00 -3.29 -15.46
C LYS A 180 2.62 -4.43 -16.28
N TYR A 181 3.93 -4.62 -16.18
CA TYR A 181 4.62 -5.71 -16.86
C TYR A 181 4.13 -7.08 -16.36
N ASP A 182 3.99 -7.25 -15.05
CA ASP A 182 3.47 -8.48 -14.45
C ASP A 182 2.05 -8.80 -14.91
N LEU A 183 1.13 -7.82 -14.86
CA LEU A 183 -0.23 -7.95 -15.36
C LEU A 183 -0.27 -8.39 -16.83
N LYS A 184 0.59 -7.79 -17.67
CA LYS A 184 0.73 -8.15 -19.07
C LYS A 184 1.16 -9.62 -19.25
N THR A 185 2.15 -10.09 -18.47
CA THR A 185 2.64 -11.48 -18.53
C THR A 185 1.57 -12.49 -18.10
N HIS A 186 0.60 -12.06 -17.28
CA HIS A 186 -0.59 -12.83 -16.90
C HIS A 186 -1.79 -12.63 -17.83
N GLY A 187 -1.56 -12.12 -19.05
CA GLY A 187 -2.57 -12.07 -20.12
C GLY A 187 -3.58 -10.92 -19.98
N TRP A 188 -3.28 -9.87 -19.23
CA TRP A 188 -4.11 -8.67 -19.22
C TRP A 188 -3.83 -7.80 -20.45
N LYS A 189 -4.85 -7.11 -20.95
CA LYS A 189 -4.74 -6.30 -22.17
C LYS A 189 -3.92 -5.05 -21.94
N GLU A 190 -2.68 -5.02 -22.45
CA GLU A 190 -1.70 -3.92 -22.21
C GLU A 190 -2.23 -2.55 -22.60
N ASN A 191 -3.01 -2.45 -23.69
CA ASN A 191 -3.56 -1.17 -24.17
C ASN A 191 -4.61 -0.54 -23.26
N LYS A 192 -5.15 -1.30 -22.29
CA LYS A 192 -6.03 -0.80 -21.24
C LYS A 192 -5.27 -0.37 -19.98
N ILE A 193 -4.01 -0.80 -19.78
CA ILE A 193 -3.29 -0.61 -18.53
C ILE A 193 -2.53 0.72 -18.52
N ASN A 194 -2.95 1.60 -17.64
CA ASN A 194 -2.29 2.88 -17.36
C ASN A 194 -1.55 2.78 -16.03
N VAL A 195 -0.37 3.37 -15.95
CA VAL A 195 0.42 3.46 -14.71
C VAL A 195 0.20 4.82 -14.09
N VAL A 196 -0.26 4.83 -12.84
CA VAL A 196 -0.35 6.03 -12.01
C VAL A 196 0.32 5.73 -10.68
N TRP A 197 1.44 6.37 -10.43
CA TRP A 197 2.17 6.22 -9.18
C TRP A 197 1.38 6.83 -8.02
N ASN A 198 1.40 6.17 -6.86
CA ASN A 198 0.90 6.76 -5.63
C ASN A 198 1.82 7.90 -5.16
N GLY A 199 1.34 8.64 -4.18
CA GLY A 199 2.08 9.75 -3.59
C GLY A 199 2.33 9.57 -2.09
N VAL A 200 3.00 10.58 -1.54
CA VAL A 200 3.06 10.85 -0.11
C VAL A 200 2.72 12.31 0.11
N ASP A 201 2.31 12.68 1.32
CA ASP A 201 2.09 14.06 1.72
C ASP A 201 3.39 14.65 2.31
N PRO A 202 4.16 15.44 1.55
CA PRO A 202 5.43 15.95 2.02
C PRO A 202 5.27 17.05 3.10
N SER A 203 4.06 17.55 3.31
CA SER A 203 3.77 18.46 4.40
C SER A 203 3.66 17.74 5.75
N LYS A 204 3.19 16.50 5.74
CA LYS A 204 3.18 15.62 6.92
C LYS A 204 4.57 15.05 7.20
N TYR A 205 5.17 14.46 6.16
CA TYR A 205 6.50 13.84 6.22
C TYR A 205 7.57 14.89 5.96
N ASP A 206 7.79 15.77 6.96
CA ASP A 206 8.74 16.87 6.88
C ASP A 206 9.73 16.79 8.05
N PRO A 207 11.03 16.52 7.78
CA PRO A 207 12.05 16.39 8.82
C PRO A 207 12.23 17.67 9.65
N SER A 208 11.90 18.86 9.12
CA SER A 208 12.04 20.12 9.83
C SER A 208 11.08 20.29 11.01
N LYS A 209 10.05 19.45 11.09
CA LYS A 209 9.04 19.46 12.16
C LYS A 209 9.49 18.74 13.44
N TYR A 210 10.58 17.99 13.37
CA TYR A 210 11.03 17.15 14.49
C TYR A 210 12.34 17.68 15.06
N SER A 211 12.31 18.03 16.35
CA SER A 211 13.47 18.50 17.07
C SER A 211 14.43 17.36 17.43
N GLN A 212 15.66 17.71 17.81
CA GLN A 212 16.61 16.73 18.35
C GLN A 212 16.06 16.01 19.59
N ASN A 213 15.24 16.69 20.40
CA ASN A 213 14.61 16.06 21.58
C ASN A 213 13.61 14.97 21.18
N ASP A 214 12.83 15.18 20.10
CA ASP A 214 11.89 14.19 19.59
C ASP A 214 12.63 12.97 19.06
N ILE A 215 13.70 13.20 18.29
CA ILE A 215 14.59 12.14 17.77
C ILE A 215 15.18 11.33 18.92
N GLN A 216 15.73 12.00 19.92
CA GLN A 216 16.35 11.36 21.08
C GLN A 216 15.31 10.62 21.95
N ALA A 217 14.07 11.06 22.00
CA ALA A 217 13.01 10.35 22.73
C ALA A 217 12.76 8.94 22.11
N ILE A 218 12.68 8.87 20.79
CA ILE A 218 12.54 7.57 20.08
C ILE A 218 13.79 6.70 20.26
N ARG A 219 15.00 7.28 20.10
CA ARG A 219 16.24 6.51 20.26
C ARG A 219 16.38 5.94 21.68
N ARG A 220 16.04 6.72 22.71
CA ARG A 220 16.04 6.25 24.12
C ARG A 220 15.02 5.12 24.36
N LYS A 221 13.84 5.16 23.72
CA LYS A 221 12.84 4.07 23.79
C LYS A 221 13.47 2.72 23.46
N TYR A 222 14.42 2.69 22.52
CA TYR A 222 15.09 1.48 22.04
C TYR A 222 16.52 1.31 22.56
N GLN A 223 16.95 2.10 23.54
CA GLN A 223 18.31 2.08 24.10
C GLN A 223 19.37 2.26 22.99
N ILE A 224 19.12 3.16 22.05
CA ILE A 224 20.00 3.51 20.93
C ILE A 224 20.73 4.79 21.31
N SER A 225 22.06 4.72 21.43
CA SER A 225 22.92 5.87 21.73
C SER A 225 23.20 6.73 20.49
N ASP A 226 23.87 7.86 20.66
CA ASP A 226 24.29 8.72 19.53
C ASP A 226 25.39 8.08 18.67
N GLU A 227 26.10 7.10 19.22
CA GLU A 227 27.15 6.35 18.52
C GLU A 227 26.58 5.15 17.71
N ASP A 228 25.38 4.69 18.08
CA ASP A 228 24.70 3.60 17.38
C ASP A 228 24.09 4.12 16.07
N ASN A 229 23.89 3.19 15.12
CA ASN A 229 23.12 3.46 13.89
C ASN A 229 21.77 2.75 13.96
N MET A 230 20.71 3.52 13.79
CA MET A 230 19.33 3.00 13.77
C MET A 230 18.88 2.65 12.37
N VAL A 231 18.76 1.38 12.09
CA VAL A 231 18.10 0.86 10.87
C VAL A 231 16.62 0.64 11.17
N LEU A 232 15.75 1.18 10.34
CA LEU A 232 14.31 1.08 10.53
C LEU A 232 13.64 0.27 9.42
N PHE A 233 12.88 -0.74 9.80
CA PHE A 233 11.90 -1.41 8.94
C PHE A 233 10.48 -1.05 9.38
N VAL A 234 9.62 -0.71 8.42
CA VAL A 234 8.19 -0.47 8.64
C VAL A 234 7.39 -1.27 7.61
N GLY A 235 6.50 -2.13 8.08
CA GLY A 235 5.66 -2.90 7.15
C GLY A 235 4.91 -4.06 7.81
N ARG A 236 3.97 -4.64 7.07
CA ARG A 236 3.33 -5.87 7.51
C ARG A 236 4.35 -7.02 7.57
N LEU A 237 4.27 -7.85 8.60
CA LEU A 237 5.19 -8.97 8.77
C LEU A 237 4.66 -10.20 8.03
N THR A 238 4.79 -10.16 6.70
CA THR A 238 4.39 -11.23 5.78
C THR A 238 5.58 -11.67 4.93
N HIS A 239 5.53 -12.88 4.41
CA HIS A 239 6.62 -13.48 3.64
C HIS A 239 7.09 -12.65 2.43
N VAL A 240 6.21 -11.81 1.86
CA VAL A 240 6.59 -10.95 0.72
C VAL A 240 7.36 -9.70 1.11
N LYS A 241 7.39 -9.34 2.40
CA LYS A 241 8.06 -8.13 2.90
C LYS A 241 9.53 -8.31 3.28
N GLY A 242 10.02 -9.55 3.35
CA GLY A 242 11.43 -9.86 3.55
C GLY A 242 11.95 -9.62 4.98
N ALA A 243 11.06 -9.55 5.99
CA ALA A 243 11.46 -9.30 7.38
C ALA A 243 12.34 -10.43 7.97
N ILE A 244 12.08 -11.67 7.58
CA ILE A 244 12.90 -12.84 8.00
C ILE A 244 14.32 -12.74 7.43
N GLU A 245 14.46 -12.42 6.14
CA GLU A 245 15.74 -12.25 5.45
C GLU A 245 16.51 -11.07 6.04
N LEU A 246 15.80 -10.00 6.41
CA LEU A 246 16.38 -8.84 7.10
C LEU A 246 16.94 -9.22 8.48
N VAL A 247 16.22 -10.00 9.27
CA VAL A 247 16.73 -10.49 10.57
C VAL A 247 17.96 -11.39 10.37
N LYS A 248 17.95 -12.27 9.35
CA LYS A 248 19.12 -13.09 9.02
C LYS A 248 20.34 -12.25 8.61
N SER A 249 20.13 -11.17 7.87
CA SER A 249 21.20 -10.29 7.42
C SER A 249 21.93 -9.60 8.58
N MET A 250 21.23 -9.38 9.70
CA MET A 250 21.83 -8.75 10.88
C MET A 250 22.96 -9.58 11.49
N VAL A 251 23.04 -10.89 11.23
CA VAL A 251 24.19 -11.72 11.65
C VAL A 251 25.47 -11.23 10.98
N GLU A 252 25.41 -10.90 9.69
CA GLU A 252 26.58 -10.38 8.95
C GLU A 252 26.87 -8.94 9.35
N VAL A 253 25.83 -8.08 9.41
CA VAL A 253 25.96 -6.69 9.84
C VAL A 253 26.64 -6.59 11.22
N GLN A 254 26.29 -7.45 12.17
CA GLN A 254 26.86 -7.43 13.52
C GLN A 254 28.35 -7.77 13.57
N LYS A 255 28.87 -8.55 12.63
CA LYS A 255 30.31 -8.86 12.56
C LYS A 255 31.14 -7.63 12.19
N ASN A 256 30.62 -6.80 11.28
CA ASN A 256 31.33 -5.66 10.70
C ASN A 256 30.97 -4.32 11.41
N SER A 257 29.75 -4.25 11.91
CA SER A 257 29.16 -3.02 12.47
C SER A 257 28.31 -3.33 13.71
N PRO A 258 28.93 -3.70 14.85
CA PRO A 258 28.23 -4.13 16.06
C PRO A 258 27.34 -3.05 16.70
N GLN A 259 27.58 -1.77 16.39
CA GLN A 259 26.78 -0.62 16.83
C GLN A 259 25.46 -0.45 16.06
N VAL A 260 25.17 -1.28 15.05
CA VAL A 260 23.92 -1.20 14.30
C VAL A 260 22.79 -1.86 15.09
N LYS A 261 21.67 -1.15 15.19
CA LYS A 261 20.43 -1.66 15.78
C LYS A 261 19.29 -1.58 14.78
N LEU A 262 18.59 -2.69 14.58
CA LEU A 262 17.41 -2.78 13.75
C LEU A 262 16.15 -2.61 14.61
N VAL A 263 15.36 -1.58 14.35
CA VAL A 263 14.00 -1.44 14.86
C VAL A 263 13.04 -1.95 13.79
N LEU A 264 12.21 -2.93 14.13
CA LEU A 264 11.31 -3.61 13.22
C LEU A 264 9.86 -3.33 13.65
N LEU A 265 9.17 -2.43 12.91
CA LEU A 265 7.81 -2.01 13.20
C LEU A 265 6.81 -2.73 12.31
N GLY A 266 5.86 -3.44 12.91
CA GLY A 266 4.76 -4.03 12.16
C GLY A 266 4.10 -5.21 12.86
N ILE A 267 2.97 -5.59 12.29
CA ILE A 267 2.20 -6.77 12.70
C ILE A 267 2.02 -7.71 11.51
N GLY A 268 1.86 -9.00 11.78
CA GLY A 268 1.61 -9.98 10.73
C GLY A 268 1.83 -11.42 11.16
N GLU A 269 1.64 -12.32 10.22
CA GLU A 269 1.70 -13.77 10.44
C GLU A 269 3.09 -14.29 10.85
N GLN A 270 4.16 -13.52 10.59
CA GLN A 270 5.54 -13.93 10.87
C GLN A 270 6.06 -13.45 12.23
N GLU A 271 5.27 -12.81 13.09
CA GLU A 271 5.71 -12.29 14.39
C GLU A 271 6.41 -13.35 15.25
N TYR A 272 5.78 -14.52 15.39
CA TYR A 272 6.35 -15.62 16.18
C TYR A 272 7.65 -16.16 15.57
N GLU A 273 7.69 -16.32 14.25
CA GLU A 273 8.88 -16.80 13.54
C GLU A 273 10.05 -15.82 13.67
N ILE A 274 9.78 -14.51 13.54
CA ILE A 274 10.76 -13.44 13.70
C ILE A 274 11.33 -13.46 15.12
N GLN A 275 10.47 -13.49 16.14
CA GLN A 275 10.92 -13.52 17.55
C GLN A 275 11.77 -14.76 17.85
N SER A 276 11.34 -15.92 17.37
CA SER A 276 12.08 -17.18 17.51
C SER A 276 13.45 -17.10 16.83
N LEU A 277 13.51 -16.51 15.64
CA LEU A 277 14.73 -16.35 14.86
C LEU A 277 15.73 -15.39 15.54
N ILE A 278 15.26 -14.27 16.07
CA ILE A 278 16.08 -13.31 16.83
C ILE A 278 16.77 -14.02 18.02
N ASN A 279 15.99 -14.79 18.78
CA ASN A 279 16.52 -15.54 19.93
C ASN A 279 17.55 -16.59 19.49
N LYS A 280 17.23 -17.38 18.45
CA LYS A 280 18.09 -18.45 17.91
C LYS A 280 19.44 -17.92 17.40
N LEU A 281 19.43 -16.73 16.80
CA LEU A 281 20.63 -16.11 16.23
C LEU A 281 21.41 -15.25 17.24
N GLY A 282 20.91 -15.10 18.47
CA GLY A 282 21.56 -14.28 19.51
C GLY A 282 21.50 -12.78 19.25
N LEU A 283 20.49 -12.30 18.52
CA LEU A 283 20.36 -10.90 18.07
C LEU A 283 19.49 -10.03 18.99
N THR A 284 19.18 -10.48 20.21
CA THR A 284 18.26 -9.79 21.13
C THR A 284 18.69 -8.38 21.53
N ASN A 285 19.99 -8.07 21.46
CA ASN A 285 20.52 -6.73 21.75
C ASN A 285 20.55 -5.81 20.51
N ASN A 286 20.35 -6.35 19.32
CA ASN A 286 20.59 -5.64 18.05
C ASN A 286 19.34 -5.55 17.16
N VAL A 287 18.35 -6.42 17.42
CA VAL A 287 17.06 -6.41 16.71
C VAL A 287 15.93 -6.22 17.72
N VAL A 288 15.23 -5.10 17.62
CA VAL A 288 14.14 -4.72 18.51
C VAL A 288 12.83 -4.73 17.74
N PRO A 289 12.04 -5.82 17.81
CA PRO A 289 10.75 -5.89 17.18
C PRO A 289 9.68 -5.14 17.99
N GLN A 290 8.78 -4.45 17.30
CA GLN A 290 7.57 -3.83 17.83
C GLN A 290 6.37 -4.40 17.09
N PHE A 291 5.77 -5.45 17.68
CA PHE A 291 4.62 -6.18 17.13
C PHE A 291 3.31 -5.51 17.55
N GLU A 292 3.19 -4.23 17.26
CA GLU A 292 2.01 -3.45 17.59
C GLU A 292 1.69 -2.46 16.47
N PHE A 293 0.43 -2.06 16.42
CA PHE A 293 0.02 -0.97 15.54
C PHE A 293 0.38 0.35 16.21
N ILE A 294 1.18 1.15 15.51
CA ILE A 294 1.53 2.51 15.94
C ILE A 294 0.78 3.55 15.11
N SER A 295 0.54 4.73 15.69
CA SER A 295 -0.07 5.85 14.98
C SER A 295 0.80 6.34 13.83
N GLU A 296 0.20 7.04 12.86
CA GLU A 296 0.97 7.68 11.78
C GLU A 296 2.00 8.67 12.33
N GLU A 297 1.63 9.46 13.34
CA GLU A 297 2.53 10.41 14.00
C GLU A 297 3.74 9.71 14.62
N GLU A 298 3.52 8.64 15.37
CA GLU A 298 4.61 7.87 15.96
C GLU A 298 5.49 7.22 14.88
N ARG A 299 4.90 6.77 13.77
CA ARG A 299 5.64 6.23 12.62
C ARG A 299 6.56 7.29 11.99
N ILE A 300 6.08 8.54 11.85
CA ILE A 300 6.88 9.64 11.33
C ILE A 300 8.06 9.95 12.26
N GLN A 301 7.83 9.93 13.58
CA GLN A 301 8.90 10.11 14.57
C GLN A 301 9.98 9.02 14.45
N HIS A 302 9.60 7.78 14.16
CA HIS A 302 10.57 6.72 13.91
C HIS A 302 11.38 6.95 12.63
N TYR A 303 10.74 7.41 11.55
CA TYR A 303 11.49 7.86 10.38
C TYR A 303 12.46 8.99 10.73
N ALA A 304 12.03 10.00 11.49
CA ALA A 304 12.90 11.09 11.90
C ALA A 304 14.13 10.60 12.69
N ALA A 305 13.94 9.62 13.57
CA ALA A 305 14.99 9.08 14.44
C ALA A 305 15.95 8.10 13.76
N SER A 306 15.58 7.50 12.62
CA SER A 306 16.38 6.51 11.93
C SER A 306 17.55 7.14 11.15
N ASP A 307 18.61 6.35 10.96
CA ASP A 307 19.73 6.69 10.08
C ASP A 307 19.53 6.11 8.68
N ILE A 308 18.91 4.93 8.59
CA ILE A 308 18.59 4.22 7.35
C ILE A 308 17.19 3.64 7.46
N CYS A 309 16.44 3.64 6.36
CA CYS A 309 15.22 2.85 6.25
C CYS A 309 15.41 1.71 5.26
N ILE A 310 14.88 0.51 5.58
CA ILE A 310 15.07 -0.68 4.77
C ILE A 310 13.75 -1.40 4.49
N PHE A 311 13.54 -1.76 3.23
CA PHE A 311 12.32 -2.41 2.74
C PHE A 311 12.67 -3.53 1.75
N PRO A 312 13.14 -4.70 2.21
CA PRO A 312 13.67 -5.78 1.36
C PRO A 312 12.55 -6.65 0.79
N SER A 313 11.46 -6.04 0.32
CA SER A 313 10.31 -6.76 -0.22
C SER A 313 10.66 -7.54 -1.49
N ASN A 314 10.06 -8.73 -1.65
CA ASN A 314 10.14 -9.55 -2.86
C ASN A 314 8.91 -9.37 -3.77
N TYR A 315 7.81 -8.91 -3.21
CA TYR A 315 6.63 -8.43 -3.93
C TYR A 315 6.13 -7.17 -3.25
N GLU A 316 6.18 -6.07 -3.97
CA GLU A 316 5.72 -4.75 -3.54
C GLU A 316 5.27 -3.95 -4.76
N PRO A 317 4.00 -3.97 -5.12
CA PRO A 317 3.52 -3.29 -6.33
C PRO A 317 3.92 -1.83 -6.43
N PHE A 318 3.95 -1.12 -5.30
CA PHE A 318 4.43 0.26 -5.24
C PHE A 318 5.28 0.53 -4.00
N GLY A 319 4.68 0.50 -2.79
CA GLY A 319 5.37 0.73 -1.52
C GLY A 319 5.45 2.20 -1.12
N ILE A 320 4.37 2.70 -0.49
CA ILE A 320 4.31 4.09 0.02
C ILE A 320 5.37 4.31 1.11
N VAL A 321 5.71 3.29 1.89
CA VAL A 321 6.68 3.39 3.01
C VAL A 321 8.07 3.89 2.61
N SER A 322 8.55 3.57 1.39
CA SER A 322 9.81 4.11 0.92
C SER A 322 9.70 5.60 0.60
N LEU A 323 8.56 6.06 0.05
CA LEU A 323 8.31 7.48 -0.17
C LEU A 323 8.19 8.25 1.15
N GLU A 324 7.59 7.64 2.18
CA GLU A 324 7.55 8.20 3.54
C GLU A 324 8.95 8.43 4.08
N ALA A 325 9.82 7.41 4.00
CA ALA A 325 11.23 7.50 4.40
C ALA A 325 12.00 8.55 3.59
N MET A 326 11.86 8.53 2.26
CA MET A 326 12.50 9.50 1.37
C MET A 326 12.00 10.93 1.62
N ALA A 327 10.70 11.12 1.90
CA ALA A 327 10.14 12.42 2.27
C ALA A 327 10.76 12.95 3.57
N MET A 328 11.09 12.06 4.51
CA MET A 328 11.82 12.38 5.75
C MET A 328 13.34 12.50 5.53
N ALA A 329 13.77 12.62 4.27
CA ALA A 329 15.19 12.76 3.88
C ALA A 329 16.08 11.61 4.39
N LYS A 330 15.54 10.38 4.46
CA LYS A 330 16.31 9.19 4.86
C LYS A 330 16.82 8.44 3.63
N PRO A 331 18.09 7.98 3.62
CA PRO A 331 18.56 7.05 2.63
C PRO A 331 17.83 5.72 2.79
N VAL A 332 17.51 5.06 1.68
CA VAL A 332 16.73 3.83 1.69
C VAL A 332 17.50 2.67 1.05
N VAL A 333 17.32 1.48 1.64
CA VAL A 333 17.75 0.20 1.05
C VAL A 333 16.49 -0.56 0.68
N VAL A 334 16.33 -0.93 -0.59
CA VAL A 334 15.07 -1.51 -1.08
C VAL A 334 15.29 -2.78 -1.86
N GLY A 335 14.39 -3.76 -1.71
CA GLY A 335 14.30 -4.88 -2.64
C GLY A 335 14.02 -4.36 -4.05
N ALA A 336 14.67 -4.93 -5.06
CA ALA A 336 14.54 -4.46 -6.44
C ALA A 336 14.44 -5.61 -7.46
N ARG A 337 14.13 -6.82 -7.03
CA ARG A 337 13.92 -7.99 -7.90
C ARG A 337 12.46 -8.42 -7.88
N GLY A 338 11.93 -8.77 -9.04
CA GLY A 338 10.54 -9.18 -9.21
C GLY A 338 9.59 -8.00 -9.38
N VAL A 339 8.35 -8.14 -8.90
CA VAL A 339 7.32 -7.09 -8.97
C VAL A 339 7.51 -6.15 -7.80
N VAL A 340 8.47 -5.23 -7.93
CA VAL A 340 8.84 -4.31 -6.86
C VAL A 340 8.90 -2.88 -7.38
N GLY A 341 7.88 -2.08 -7.06
CA GLY A 341 7.75 -0.68 -7.45
C GLY A 341 8.82 0.23 -6.83
N PHE A 342 9.48 -0.19 -5.75
CA PHE A 342 10.61 0.53 -5.17
C PHE A 342 11.73 0.80 -6.17
N ALA A 343 11.96 -0.11 -7.13
CA ALA A 343 12.95 0.08 -8.18
C ALA A 343 12.69 1.31 -9.07
N GLU A 344 11.44 1.76 -9.16
CA GLU A 344 11.05 2.97 -9.88
C GLU A 344 11.17 4.23 -9.02
N GLN A 345 11.14 4.08 -7.72
CA GLN A 345 11.20 5.19 -6.76
C GLN A 345 12.65 5.56 -6.42
N VAL A 346 13.51 4.55 -6.22
CA VAL A 346 14.87 4.72 -5.72
C VAL A 346 15.88 4.72 -6.89
N ILE A 347 16.71 5.75 -6.95
CA ILE A 347 17.81 5.85 -7.90
C ILE A 347 19.07 5.29 -7.22
N PRO A 348 19.64 4.15 -7.71
CA PRO A 348 20.77 3.50 -7.03
C PRO A 348 22.13 4.05 -7.43
N ASN A 349 22.24 4.86 -8.50
CA ASN A 349 23.50 5.32 -9.06
C ASN A 349 23.41 6.75 -9.59
N GLY A 350 24.58 7.41 -9.74
CA GLY A 350 24.71 8.73 -10.35
C GLY A 350 24.37 9.89 -9.41
N PRO A 351 24.32 11.13 -9.93
CA PRO A 351 24.19 12.35 -9.11
C PRO A 351 22.87 12.44 -8.31
N GLY A 352 21.84 11.75 -8.80
CA GLY A 352 20.53 11.69 -8.12
C GLY A 352 20.36 10.49 -7.19
N LYS A 353 21.44 9.75 -6.89
CA LYS A 353 21.39 8.58 -6.01
C LYS A 353 20.68 8.91 -4.69
N CYS A 354 19.70 8.09 -4.32
CA CYS A 354 18.91 8.28 -3.11
C CYS A 354 18.77 7.00 -2.27
N GLY A 355 19.42 5.90 -2.68
CA GLY A 355 19.41 4.66 -1.93
C GLY A 355 20.12 3.53 -2.66
N ILE A 356 19.89 2.31 -2.21
CA ILE A 356 20.53 1.09 -2.71
C ILE A 356 19.46 0.05 -3.07
N HIS A 357 19.67 -0.63 -4.18
CA HIS A 357 18.89 -1.78 -4.62
C HIS A 357 19.55 -3.07 -4.16
N VAL A 358 18.78 -3.95 -3.52
CA VAL A 358 19.23 -5.27 -3.07
C VAL A 358 18.28 -6.37 -3.54
N ASN A 359 18.76 -7.60 -3.51
CA ASN A 359 17.93 -8.77 -3.61
C ASN A 359 17.29 -9.05 -2.24
N GLY A 360 16.01 -8.76 -2.08
CA GLY A 360 15.29 -8.94 -0.81
C GLY A 360 15.19 -10.39 -0.30
N SER A 361 15.55 -11.39 -1.14
CA SER A 361 15.61 -12.80 -0.76
C SER A 361 17.02 -13.24 -0.31
N ASP A 362 18.02 -12.35 -0.36
CA ASP A 362 19.40 -12.66 -0.05
C ASP A 362 19.88 -11.87 1.18
N PRO A 363 20.02 -12.52 2.36
CA PRO A 363 20.50 -11.84 3.55
C PRO A 363 21.88 -11.20 3.42
N ILE A 364 22.77 -11.74 2.55
CA ILE A 364 24.10 -11.19 2.35
C ILE A 364 24.03 -9.89 1.54
N ASP A 365 23.18 -9.86 0.51
CA ASP A 365 22.98 -8.66 -0.30
C ASP A 365 22.28 -7.55 0.50
N ILE A 366 21.34 -7.94 1.40
CA ILE A 366 20.70 -7.02 2.35
C ILE A 366 21.73 -6.43 3.31
N ALA A 367 22.62 -7.24 3.89
CA ALA A 367 23.67 -6.81 4.79
C ALA A 367 24.63 -5.83 4.06
N TRP A 368 25.08 -6.18 2.86
CA TRP A 368 25.88 -5.29 2.02
C TRP A 368 25.19 -3.94 1.78
N GLY A 369 23.88 -3.94 1.50
CA GLY A 369 23.13 -2.71 1.29
C GLY A 369 23.10 -1.80 2.52
N ILE A 370 22.94 -2.37 3.72
CA ILE A 370 23.00 -1.63 4.99
C ILE A 370 24.42 -1.05 5.19
N GLU A 371 25.46 -1.86 5.05
CA GLU A 371 26.84 -1.46 5.26
C GLU A 371 27.28 -0.39 4.25
N ALA A 372 26.84 -0.49 2.99
CA ALA A 372 27.14 0.47 1.95
C ALA A 372 26.56 1.88 2.22
N VAL A 373 25.40 1.96 2.91
CA VAL A 373 24.87 3.25 3.38
C VAL A 373 25.64 3.77 4.59
N LEU A 374 26.06 2.89 5.50
CA LEU A 374 26.76 3.25 6.72
C LEU A 374 28.23 3.63 6.51
N HIS A 375 28.81 3.25 5.37
CA HIS A 375 30.22 3.46 5.07
C HIS A 375 30.61 4.94 5.07
N ASP A 376 29.73 5.83 4.54
CA ASP A 376 29.94 7.27 4.50
C ASP A 376 28.63 8.00 4.88
N LYS A 377 28.61 8.54 6.10
CA LYS A 377 27.43 9.25 6.65
C LYS A 377 27.11 10.54 5.90
N ASP A 378 28.11 11.24 5.38
CA ASP A 378 27.90 12.48 4.62
C ASP A 378 27.29 12.17 3.26
N GLU A 379 27.80 11.13 2.59
CA GLU A 379 27.22 10.65 1.34
C GLU A 379 25.79 10.15 1.57
N ALA A 380 25.53 9.35 2.60
CA ALA A 380 24.21 8.87 2.96
C ALA A 380 23.21 10.03 3.21
N ARG A 381 23.66 11.12 3.86
CA ARG A 381 22.85 12.33 4.03
C ARG A 381 22.50 12.98 2.68
N ILE A 382 23.41 13.02 1.75
CA ILE A 382 23.15 13.53 0.38
C ILE A 382 22.10 12.65 -0.31
N TRP A 383 22.19 11.33 -0.17
CA TRP A 383 21.18 10.42 -0.74
C TRP A 383 19.79 10.66 -0.15
N GLY A 384 19.71 10.89 1.16
CA GLY A 384 18.44 11.25 1.82
C GLY A 384 17.83 12.53 1.24
N LEU A 385 18.64 13.59 1.06
CA LEU A 385 18.21 14.86 0.46
C LEU A 385 17.76 14.69 -1.00
N ASN A 386 18.48 13.89 -1.79
CA ASN A 386 18.09 13.55 -3.15
C ASN A 386 16.76 12.80 -3.18
N GLY A 387 16.56 11.88 -2.22
CA GLY A 387 15.31 11.15 -2.05
C GLY A 387 14.13 12.10 -1.80
N ARG A 388 14.29 13.03 -0.84
CA ARG A 388 13.26 14.04 -0.55
C ARG A 388 12.96 14.90 -1.79
N LYS A 389 13.98 15.38 -2.46
CA LYS A 389 13.81 16.16 -3.70
C LYS A 389 13.00 15.36 -4.73
N ARG A 390 13.35 14.11 -4.96
CA ARG A 390 12.65 13.23 -5.92
C ARG A 390 11.18 13.03 -5.54
N VAL A 391 10.87 12.87 -4.25
CA VAL A 391 9.49 12.78 -3.77
C VAL A 391 8.72 14.06 -4.08
N LEU A 392 9.25 15.22 -3.73
CA LEU A 392 8.62 16.52 -4.00
C LEU A 392 8.38 16.74 -5.49
N ASP A 393 9.35 16.34 -6.32
CA ASP A 393 9.29 16.53 -7.77
C ASP A 393 8.40 15.50 -8.48
N THR A 394 8.11 14.33 -7.89
CA THR A 394 7.51 13.22 -8.67
C THR A 394 6.38 12.49 -7.95
N PHE A 395 6.47 12.23 -6.65
CA PHE A 395 5.61 11.30 -5.95
C PHE A 395 4.73 12.00 -4.90
N THR A 396 3.91 12.96 -5.34
CA THR A 396 2.92 13.62 -4.48
C THR A 396 1.50 13.15 -4.81
N TRP A 397 0.60 13.21 -3.83
CA TRP A 397 -0.80 12.87 -4.06
C TRP A 397 -1.45 13.78 -5.10
N ASP A 398 -1.09 15.07 -5.17
CA ASP A 398 -1.65 15.98 -6.19
C ASP A 398 -1.31 15.50 -7.62
N LYS A 399 -0.10 14.94 -7.83
CA LYS A 399 0.26 14.34 -9.12
C LYS A 399 -0.52 13.05 -9.38
N ALA A 400 -0.65 12.18 -8.38
CA ALA A 400 -1.44 10.97 -8.52
C ALA A 400 -2.90 11.28 -8.90
N VAL A 401 -3.51 12.27 -8.25
CA VAL A 401 -4.87 12.75 -8.57
C VAL A 401 -4.94 13.27 -10.01
N SER A 402 -3.99 14.13 -10.42
CA SER A 402 -3.95 14.70 -11.77
C SER A 402 -3.82 13.62 -12.85
N GLU A 403 -2.93 12.65 -12.67
CA GLU A 403 -2.74 11.55 -13.63
C GLU A 403 -3.96 10.60 -13.67
N THR A 404 -4.59 10.33 -12.53
CA THR A 404 -5.83 9.56 -12.47
C THR A 404 -6.95 10.26 -13.23
N LEU A 405 -7.09 11.59 -13.07
CA LEU A 405 -8.08 12.38 -13.79
C LEU A 405 -7.91 12.32 -15.30
N LYS A 406 -6.68 12.30 -15.81
CA LYS A 406 -6.43 12.14 -17.26
C LYS A 406 -7.01 10.81 -17.78
N VAL A 407 -6.86 9.73 -17.01
CA VAL A 407 -7.45 8.44 -17.37
C VAL A 407 -8.98 8.52 -17.36
N TYR A 408 -9.56 9.13 -16.32
CA TYR A 408 -11.02 9.28 -16.22
C TYR A 408 -11.58 10.13 -17.35
N GLN A 409 -10.97 11.27 -17.67
CA GLN A 409 -11.36 12.13 -18.77
C GLN A 409 -11.30 11.43 -20.13
N LYS A 410 -10.25 10.63 -20.36
CA LYS A 410 -10.12 9.84 -21.59
C LYS A 410 -11.26 8.82 -21.75
N VAL A 411 -11.74 8.25 -20.66
CA VAL A 411 -12.82 7.24 -20.70
C VAL A 411 -14.19 7.90 -20.82
N THR A 412 -14.36 9.09 -20.23
CA THR A 412 -15.66 9.79 -20.20
C THR A 412 -15.91 10.60 -21.46
N TYR A 413 -14.89 11.20 -22.07
CA TYR A 413 -15.03 12.18 -23.16
C TYR A 413 -14.28 11.80 -24.45
N GLY A 414 -13.43 10.74 -24.44
CA GLY A 414 -12.69 10.23 -25.60
C GLY A 414 -13.36 9.06 -26.23
#